data_9c321d27c7a9f0b8e030fa36c1167395
#
_entry.id   9c321d27c7a9f0b8e030fa36c1167395
#
_cell.length_a   1.000
_cell.length_b   1.000
_cell.length_c   1.000
_cell.angle_alpha   90.00
_cell.angle_beta   90.00
_cell.angle_gamma   90.00
#
_symmetry.space_group_name_H-M   'P 1'
#
loop_
_entity.id
_entity.type
_entity.pdbx_description
1 polymer ?
#
loop_
_entity_poly.entity_id
_entity_poly.type
_entity_poly.pdbx_seq_one_letter_code
_entity_poly.pdbx_strand_id
1 'polypeptide(L)'
;VFIDMMAGRYIINVLEPKQWSEDIEDSGEDDVPVAFKQSTVLAQHISFLKDFFKTYKAFTEEQIDTLEIMLVKVYQRFNINEKTDLSVLEHDDYPILSDLYDYIDEEYKHYNTNRNNIYTRESLREILLLLNSICVGSDSRFFNGHTNIHSQKVVTFGVKDLLQANKSLKDAMLFNILSYMSNELLKRGYTVASIDELYLFLTNTTAVEYIRNFMKRVRKK
;
A
#
# COMPACT_ATOMS: atom_id res chain seq x y z
N VAL A 1 19.90 7.14 10.00
CA VAL A 1 18.75 7.88 10.60
C VAL A 1 17.88 6.88 11.35
N PHE A 2 17.41 7.25 12.55
CA PHE A 2 16.41 6.49 13.31
C PHE A 2 15.03 7.10 13.08
N ILE A 3 14.08 6.28 12.66
CA ILE A 3 12.71 6.65 12.33
C ILE A 3 11.77 5.97 13.33
N ASP A 4 11.22 6.75 14.24
CA ASP A 4 10.15 6.30 15.12
C ASP A 4 8.81 6.47 14.39
N MET A 5 8.24 5.35 13.94
CA MET A 5 6.99 5.36 13.18
C MET A 5 5.79 5.79 14.02
N MET A 6 5.83 5.60 15.33
CA MET A 6 4.74 6.01 16.24
C MET A 6 4.80 7.48 16.65
N ALA A 7 5.89 8.18 16.34
CA ALA A 7 6.00 9.62 16.60
C ALA A 7 5.08 10.48 15.70
N GLY A 8 4.50 9.91 14.62
CA GLY A 8 3.59 10.61 13.69
C GLY A 8 4.26 11.72 12.87
N ARG A 9 5.59 11.71 12.78
CA ARG A 9 6.40 12.67 12.00
C ARG A 9 6.85 12.12 10.65
N TYR A 10 6.93 10.80 10.55
CA TYR A 10 7.36 10.11 9.35
C TYR A 10 6.18 9.35 8.75
N ILE A 11 6.00 9.55 7.47
CA ILE A 11 4.90 8.95 6.71
C ILE A 11 5.50 8.19 5.53
N ILE A 12 4.98 7.02 5.29
CA ILE A 12 5.14 6.25 4.07
C ILE A 12 3.78 6.25 3.39
N ASN A 13 3.63 7.00 2.30
CA ASN A 13 2.39 7.04 1.55
C ASN A 13 2.06 5.64 0.99
N VAL A 14 0.99 5.07 1.47
CA VAL A 14 0.57 3.74 1.04
C VAL A 14 0.06 3.74 -0.40
N LEU A 15 -0.46 4.88 -0.89
CA LEU A 15 -0.95 5.04 -2.26
C LEU A 15 0.17 5.37 -3.27
N GLU A 16 1.40 5.59 -2.83
CA GLU A 16 2.54 5.74 -3.72
C GLU A 16 2.96 4.37 -4.28
N PRO A 17 2.86 4.12 -5.61
CA PRO A 17 3.22 2.84 -6.21
C PRO A 17 4.66 2.45 -5.95
N LYS A 18 4.87 1.19 -5.59
CA LYS A 18 6.20 0.63 -5.41
C LYS A 18 6.65 0.00 -6.73
N GLN A 19 7.88 0.28 -7.16
CA GLN A 19 8.44 -0.26 -8.40
C GLN A 19 8.92 -1.70 -8.16
N TRP A 20 8.05 -2.66 -8.40
CA TRP A 20 8.32 -4.08 -8.13
C TRP A 20 8.77 -4.88 -9.34
N SER A 21 8.71 -4.30 -10.55
CA SER A 21 8.60 -5.06 -11.80
C SER A 21 9.72 -4.92 -12.81
N GLU A 22 10.70 -4.05 -12.65
CA GLU A 22 11.69 -3.83 -13.72
C GLU A 22 12.56 -5.06 -14.07
N ASP A 23 12.57 -6.12 -13.24
CA ASP A 23 13.45 -7.28 -13.42
C ASP A 23 12.71 -8.60 -13.73
N ILE A 24 11.40 -8.58 -14.02
CA ILE A 24 10.66 -9.82 -14.33
C ILE A 24 10.91 -10.29 -15.79
N GLU A 25 11.41 -9.40 -16.66
CA GLU A 25 11.57 -9.74 -18.08
C GLU A 25 12.70 -10.74 -18.39
N ASP A 26 13.67 -10.93 -17.49
CA ASP A 26 14.88 -11.73 -17.80
C ASP A 26 15.09 -12.98 -16.92
N SER A 27 14.21 -13.32 -16.01
CA SER A 27 14.31 -14.59 -15.29
C SER A 27 13.57 -15.70 -16.02
N GLY A 28 14.31 -16.48 -16.82
CA GLY A 28 13.82 -17.64 -17.55
C GLY A 28 13.36 -18.82 -16.68
N GLU A 29 12.73 -18.58 -15.54
CA GLU A 29 12.22 -19.60 -14.64
C GLU A 29 10.68 -19.61 -14.59
N ASP A 30 10.13 -20.80 -14.75
CA ASP A 30 8.71 -21.14 -14.89
C ASP A 30 7.81 -20.87 -13.67
N ASP A 31 8.35 -20.35 -12.56
CA ASP A 31 7.65 -20.28 -11.27
C ASP A 31 6.88 -18.96 -11.00
N VAL A 32 6.92 -17.98 -11.90
CA VAL A 32 6.11 -16.77 -11.78
C VAL A 32 4.85 -16.92 -12.63
N PRO A 33 3.64 -16.84 -12.05
CA PRO A 33 2.41 -16.94 -12.84
C PRO A 33 2.43 -15.98 -14.03
N VAL A 34 2.07 -16.45 -15.21
CA VAL A 34 2.07 -15.69 -16.49
C VAL A 34 1.26 -14.38 -16.34
N ALA A 35 0.18 -14.39 -15.56
CA ALA A 35 -0.63 -13.20 -15.25
C ALA A 35 0.18 -12.08 -14.55
N PHE A 36 1.21 -12.42 -13.77
CA PHE A 36 2.07 -11.44 -13.09
C PHE A 36 3.13 -10.85 -14.02
N LYS A 37 3.56 -11.59 -15.03
CA LYS A 37 4.54 -11.11 -16.03
C LYS A 37 3.96 -10.06 -17.00
N GLN A 38 2.63 -9.92 -17.04
CA GLN A 38 1.93 -9.00 -17.95
C GLN A 38 1.23 -7.85 -17.22
N SER A 39 1.28 -7.77 -15.88
CA SER A 39 0.61 -6.73 -15.13
C SER A 39 1.50 -5.47 -15.00
N THR A 40 0.90 -4.30 -15.16
CA THR A 40 1.58 -3.01 -14.97
C THR A 40 1.96 -2.78 -13.51
N VAL A 41 2.92 -1.89 -13.26
CA VAL A 41 3.32 -1.49 -11.89
C VAL A 41 2.12 -1.00 -11.09
N LEU A 42 1.25 -0.20 -11.72
CA LEU A 42 0.03 0.30 -11.07
C LEU A 42 -0.93 -0.84 -10.72
N ALA A 43 -1.16 -1.79 -11.60
CA ALA A 43 -2.05 -2.93 -11.33
C ALA A 43 -1.51 -3.81 -10.19
N GLN A 44 -0.19 -4.05 -10.15
CA GLN A 44 0.45 -4.75 -9.04
C GLN A 44 0.32 -3.99 -7.72
N HIS A 45 0.45 -2.65 -7.76
CA HIS A 45 0.29 -1.82 -6.59
C HIS A 45 -1.17 -1.81 -6.08
N ILE A 46 -2.16 -1.77 -6.97
CA ILE A 46 -3.58 -1.88 -6.58
C ILE A 46 -3.84 -3.24 -5.91
N SER A 47 -3.26 -4.32 -6.41
CA SER A 47 -3.33 -5.63 -5.73
C SER A 47 -2.71 -5.59 -4.32
N PHE A 48 -1.55 -4.95 -4.17
CA PHE A 48 -0.96 -4.70 -2.85
C PHE A 48 -1.89 -3.90 -1.93
N LEU A 49 -2.55 -2.87 -2.44
CA LEU A 49 -3.48 -2.04 -1.67
C LEU A 49 -4.69 -2.84 -1.17
N LYS A 50 -5.21 -3.77 -1.98
CA LYS A 50 -6.28 -4.70 -1.54
C LYS A 50 -5.82 -5.50 -0.30
N ASP A 51 -4.61 -6.04 -0.32
CA ASP A 51 -4.04 -6.79 0.81
C ASP A 51 -3.77 -5.87 2.02
N PHE A 52 -3.29 -4.66 1.79
CA PHE A 52 -3.07 -3.67 2.85
C PHE A 52 -4.38 -3.34 3.57
N PHE A 53 -5.45 -3.03 2.85
CA PHE A 53 -6.73 -2.69 3.45
C PHE A 53 -7.37 -3.89 4.17
N LYS A 54 -7.27 -5.10 3.61
CA LYS A 54 -7.69 -6.34 4.29
C LYS A 54 -6.89 -6.61 5.57
N THR A 55 -5.62 -6.23 5.60
CA THR A 55 -4.79 -6.33 6.80
C THR A 55 -5.21 -5.32 7.87
N TYR A 56 -5.63 -4.12 7.46
CA TYR A 56 -6.05 -3.06 8.37
C TYR A 56 -7.44 -3.32 8.98
N LYS A 57 -8.42 -3.75 8.17
CA LYS A 57 -9.81 -4.02 8.59
C LYS A 57 -10.39 -5.23 7.85
N ALA A 58 -11.43 -5.80 8.44
CA ALA A 58 -12.16 -6.91 7.83
C ALA A 58 -13.11 -6.41 6.73
N PHE A 59 -12.57 -6.24 5.52
CA PHE A 59 -13.37 -5.96 4.33
C PHE A 59 -13.99 -7.25 3.77
N THR A 60 -15.22 -7.17 3.26
CA THR A 60 -15.79 -8.23 2.41
C THR A 60 -15.17 -8.18 1.01
N GLU A 61 -15.33 -9.25 0.22
CA GLU A 61 -14.84 -9.25 -1.17
C GLU A 61 -15.53 -8.16 -2.01
N GLU A 62 -16.86 -7.96 -1.85
CA GLU A 62 -17.59 -6.88 -2.53
C GLU A 62 -17.05 -5.49 -2.19
N GLN A 63 -16.73 -5.25 -0.92
CA GLN A 63 -16.16 -3.97 -0.49
C GLN A 63 -14.76 -3.75 -1.07
N ILE A 64 -13.93 -4.79 -1.12
CA ILE A 64 -12.58 -4.73 -1.71
C ILE A 64 -12.65 -4.49 -3.22
N ASP A 65 -13.53 -5.16 -3.94
CA ASP A 65 -13.67 -4.96 -5.38
C ASP A 65 -14.25 -3.56 -5.69
N THR A 66 -15.18 -3.07 -4.87
CA THR A 66 -15.66 -1.68 -4.95
C THR A 66 -14.52 -0.69 -4.68
N LEU A 67 -13.70 -0.95 -3.65
CA LEU A 67 -12.54 -0.11 -3.31
C LEU A 67 -11.50 -0.10 -4.43
N GLU A 68 -11.26 -1.22 -5.11
CA GLU A 68 -10.39 -1.29 -6.30
C GLU A 68 -10.84 -0.32 -7.38
N ILE A 69 -12.16 -0.27 -7.67
CA ILE A 69 -12.73 0.68 -8.63
C ILE A 69 -12.47 2.13 -8.19
N MET A 70 -12.64 2.42 -6.90
CA MET A 70 -12.39 3.76 -6.37
C MET A 70 -10.90 4.14 -6.47
N LEU A 71 -10.00 3.22 -6.16
CA LEU A 71 -8.55 3.42 -6.28
C LEU A 71 -8.15 3.76 -7.73
N VAL A 72 -8.62 2.99 -8.72
CA VAL A 72 -8.36 3.28 -10.13
C VAL A 72 -8.81 4.70 -10.51
N LYS A 73 -10.02 5.10 -10.07
CA LYS A 73 -10.57 6.42 -10.37
C LYS A 73 -9.80 7.55 -9.67
N VAL A 74 -9.33 7.33 -8.45
CA VAL A 74 -8.49 8.31 -7.74
C VAL A 74 -7.17 8.52 -8.49
N TYR A 75 -6.46 7.45 -8.88
CA TYR A 75 -5.25 7.59 -9.69
C TYR A 75 -5.50 8.35 -10.99
N GLN A 76 -6.62 8.07 -11.67
CA GLN A 76 -7.00 8.80 -12.89
C GLN A 76 -7.21 10.31 -12.64
N ARG A 77 -7.73 10.72 -11.47
CA ARG A 77 -7.82 12.16 -11.10
C ARG A 77 -6.46 12.83 -11.00
N PHE A 78 -5.44 12.08 -10.61
CA PHE A 78 -4.04 12.53 -10.54
C PHE A 78 -3.30 12.32 -11.88
N ASN A 79 -4.02 12.04 -12.97
CA ASN A 79 -3.47 11.72 -14.29
C ASN A 79 -2.53 10.51 -14.31
N ILE A 80 -2.68 9.61 -13.35
CA ILE A 80 -1.92 8.37 -13.23
C ILE A 80 -2.76 7.21 -13.77
N ASN A 81 -2.21 6.48 -14.72
CA ASN A 81 -2.83 5.29 -15.32
C ASN A 81 -1.75 4.24 -15.66
N GLU A 82 -2.14 3.12 -16.21
CA GLU A 82 -1.23 2.01 -16.52
C GLU A 82 -0.11 2.36 -17.52
N LYS A 83 -0.24 3.45 -18.28
CA LYS A 83 0.75 3.91 -19.26
C LYS A 83 1.64 5.03 -18.72
N THR A 84 1.37 5.50 -17.50
CA THR A 84 2.13 6.59 -16.89
C THR A 84 3.52 6.09 -16.51
N ASP A 85 4.54 6.82 -16.91
CA ASP A 85 5.91 6.59 -16.43
C ASP A 85 6.02 7.08 -14.99
N LEU A 86 5.99 6.14 -14.05
CA LEU A 86 6.04 6.43 -12.62
C LEU A 86 7.44 6.86 -12.15
N SER A 87 8.48 6.68 -12.98
CA SER A 87 9.85 7.02 -12.61
C SER A 87 10.12 8.53 -12.59
N VAL A 88 9.28 9.30 -13.27
CA VAL A 88 9.39 10.76 -13.38
C VAL A 88 8.56 11.52 -12.34
N LEU A 89 7.73 10.79 -11.57
CA LEU A 89 6.86 11.38 -10.55
C LEU A 89 7.59 11.51 -9.21
N GLU A 90 7.34 12.63 -8.54
CA GLU A 90 7.81 12.88 -7.19
C GLU A 90 6.79 12.40 -6.15
N HIS A 91 7.18 12.35 -4.87
CA HIS A 91 6.29 11.89 -3.78
C HIS A 91 4.98 12.68 -3.71
N ASP A 92 5.02 13.97 -4.02
CA ASP A 92 3.86 14.89 -3.93
C ASP A 92 2.91 14.77 -5.13
N ASP A 93 3.29 14.06 -6.20
CA ASP A 93 2.43 13.83 -7.37
C ASP A 93 1.40 12.70 -7.14
N TYR A 94 1.59 11.91 -6.10
CA TYR A 94 0.70 10.79 -5.81
C TYR A 94 -0.45 11.18 -4.88
N PRO A 95 -1.65 10.56 -5.05
CA PRO A 95 -2.74 10.76 -4.10
C PRO A 95 -2.34 10.27 -2.70
N ILE A 96 -2.98 10.85 -1.69
CA ILE A 96 -2.89 10.40 -0.30
C ILE A 96 -4.22 9.82 0.16
N LEU A 97 -4.27 9.23 1.35
CA LEU A 97 -5.48 8.55 1.83
C LEU A 97 -6.69 9.46 1.99
N SER A 98 -6.51 10.75 2.30
CA SER A 98 -7.63 11.70 2.33
C SER A 98 -8.21 11.92 0.94
N ASP A 99 -7.39 11.94 -0.13
CA ASP A 99 -7.91 12.09 -1.49
C ASP A 99 -8.79 10.90 -1.89
N LEU A 100 -8.40 9.69 -1.48
CA LEU A 100 -9.23 8.50 -1.67
C LEU A 100 -10.54 8.60 -0.89
N TYR A 101 -10.47 9.03 0.38
CA TYR A 101 -11.65 9.17 1.22
C TYR A 101 -12.63 10.21 0.66
N ASP A 102 -12.12 11.38 0.29
CA ASP A 102 -12.90 12.47 -0.27
C ASP A 102 -13.56 12.06 -1.60
N TYR A 103 -12.81 11.31 -2.44
CA TYR A 103 -13.37 10.77 -3.67
C TYR A 103 -14.56 9.83 -3.43
N ILE A 104 -14.42 8.89 -2.50
CA ILE A 104 -15.49 7.95 -2.16
C ILE A 104 -16.69 8.70 -1.55
N ASP A 105 -16.45 9.71 -0.72
CA ASP A 105 -17.50 10.54 -0.12
C ASP A 105 -18.26 11.36 -1.17
N GLU A 106 -17.55 11.90 -2.17
CA GLU A 106 -18.18 12.55 -3.32
C GLU A 106 -19.05 11.58 -4.12
N GLU A 107 -18.55 10.39 -4.43
CA GLU A 107 -19.31 9.33 -5.13
C GLU A 107 -20.53 8.92 -4.30
N TYR A 108 -20.42 8.79 -2.98
CA TYR A 108 -21.53 8.48 -2.07
C TYR A 108 -22.60 9.58 -2.05
N LYS A 109 -22.20 10.85 -1.96
CA LYS A 109 -23.10 12.02 -1.93
C LYS A 109 -23.85 12.19 -3.25
N HIS A 110 -23.17 11.98 -4.38
CA HIS A 110 -23.70 12.17 -5.72
C HIS A 110 -24.18 10.85 -6.36
N TYR A 111 -24.32 9.78 -5.56
CA TYR A 111 -24.76 8.49 -6.05
C TYR A 111 -26.13 8.59 -6.74
N ASN A 112 -26.16 8.19 -8.01
CA ASN A 112 -27.37 8.19 -8.81
C ASN A 112 -27.84 6.76 -9.06
N THR A 113 -28.98 6.40 -8.48
CA THR A 113 -29.61 5.07 -8.61
C THR A 113 -30.06 4.76 -10.04
N ASN A 114 -30.25 5.77 -10.91
CA ASN A 114 -30.61 5.60 -12.31
C ASN A 114 -29.41 5.28 -13.22
N ARG A 115 -28.18 5.41 -12.72
CA ARG A 115 -26.97 4.91 -13.42
C ARG A 115 -26.81 3.42 -13.13
N ASN A 116 -26.42 2.69 -14.15
CA ASN A 116 -26.13 1.26 -14.03
C ASN A 116 -24.75 1.06 -13.38
N ASN A 117 -24.63 1.47 -12.09
CA ASN A 117 -23.39 1.33 -11.33
C ASN A 117 -23.23 -0.14 -10.94
N ILE A 118 -22.00 -0.65 -11.00
CA ILE A 118 -21.65 -2.01 -10.57
C ILE A 118 -21.47 -2.13 -9.04
N TYR A 119 -21.45 -1.01 -8.32
CA TYR A 119 -21.41 -0.94 -6.86
C TYR A 119 -22.64 -0.22 -6.31
N THR A 120 -22.96 -0.47 -5.04
CA THR A 120 -24.12 0.11 -4.37
C THR A 120 -23.74 1.36 -3.56
N ARG A 121 -24.73 2.19 -3.26
CA ARG A 121 -24.53 3.31 -2.33
C ARG A 121 -24.15 2.82 -0.93
N GLU A 122 -24.72 1.69 -0.50
CA GLU A 122 -24.43 1.10 0.80
C GLU A 122 -22.98 0.60 0.88
N SER A 123 -22.46 -0.06 -0.18
CA SER A 123 -21.05 -0.46 -0.25
C SER A 123 -20.11 0.73 -0.08
N LEU A 124 -20.41 1.89 -0.69
CA LEU A 124 -19.62 3.12 -0.52
C LEU A 124 -19.63 3.61 0.93
N ARG A 125 -20.82 3.63 1.56
CA ARG A 125 -20.98 4.03 2.96
C ARG A 125 -20.18 3.13 3.92
N GLU A 126 -20.24 1.82 3.71
CA GLU A 126 -19.51 0.85 4.52
C GLU A 126 -17.99 1.02 4.36
N ILE A 127 -17.52 1.23 3.13
CA ILE A 127 -16.10 1.51 2.86
C ILE A 127 -15.66 2.80 3.57
N LEU A 128 -16.44 3.88 3.51
CA LEU A 128 -16.15 5.12 4.24
C LEU A 128 -16.03 4.88 5.75
N LEU A 129 -16.90 4.04 6.35
CA LEU A 129 -16.80 3.70 7.76
C LEU A 129 -15.53 2.91 8.09
N LEU A 130 -15.13 1.96 7.24
CA LEU A 130 -13.92 1.16 7.42
C LEU A 130 -12.64 2.00 7.27
N LEU A 131 -12.64 2.95 6.33
CA LEU A 131 -11.50 3.82 6.03
C LEU A 131 -11.41 5.05 6.94
N ASN A 132 -12.48 5.41 7.67
CA ASN A 132 -12.52 6.66 8.42
C ASN A 132 -11.30 6.87 9.32
N SER A 133 -10.94 5.88 10.14
CA SER A 133 -9.85 6.02 11.11
C SER A 133 -8.49 6.25 10.44
N ILE A 134 -8.20 5.53 9.35
CA ILE A 134 -6.89 5.61 8.68
C ILE A 134 -6.76 6.82 7.75
N CYS A 135 -7.87 7.30 7.18
CA CYS A 135 -7.84 8.41 6.23
C CYS A 135 -7.97 9.77 6.89
N VAL A 136 -8.90 9.93 7.83
CA VAL A 136 -9.26 11.23 8.43
C VAL A 136 -9.38 11.20 9.96
N GLY A 137 -9.42 10.01 10.57
CA GLY A 137 -9.58 9.82 12.01
C GLY A 137 -8.26 9.69 12.76
N SER A 138 -8.27 8.93 13.87
CA SER A 138 -7.15 8.82 14.82
C SER A 138 -5.87 8.26 14.24
N ASP A 139 -5.96 7.34 13.29
CA ASP A 139 -4.81 6.66 12.71
C ASP A 139 -4.23 7.41 11.49
N SER A 140 -4.95 8.45 10.98
CA SER A 140 -4.53 9.23 9.81
C SER A 140 -3.15 9.86 9.96
N ARG A 141 -2.80 10.29 11.16
CA ARG A 141 -1.48 10.88 11.46
C ARG A 141 -0.30 9.96 11.15
N PHE A 142 -0.53 8.66 10.98
CA PHE A 142 0.52 7.68 10.68
C PHE A 142 0.59 7.29 9.20
N PHE A 143 -0.49 7.53 8.45
CA PHE A 143 -0.62 7.04 7.07
C PHE A 143 -1.00 8.11 6.06
N ASN A 144 -1.73 9.16 6.50
CA ASN A 144 -2.27 10.15 5.57
C ASN A 144 -1.26 11.27 5.33
N GLY A 145 -0.59 11.24 4.22
CA GLY A 145 0.40 12.21 3.77
C GLY A 145 1.37 11.61 2.77
N HIS A 146 2.15 12.47 2.14
CA HIS A 146 3.18 12.06 1.20
C HIS A 146 4.37 11.44 1.91
N THR A 147 5.09 10.55 1.22
CA THR A 147 6.30 9.94 1.76
C THR A 147 7.34 11.01 2.05
N ASN A 148 7.77 11.09 3.32
CA ASN A 148 8.73 12.10 3.77
C ASN A 148 10.00 11.49 4.38
N ILE A 149 10.26 10.23 4.09
CA ILE A 149 11.48 9.55 4.49
C ILE A 149 12.53 9.77 3.41
N HIS A 150 13.51 10.63 3.72
CA HIS A 150 14.62 10.86 2.79
C HIS A 150 15.60 9.71 2.79
N SER A 151 16.07 9.39 1.60
CA SER A 151 17.09 8.38 1.37
C SER A 151 18.38 8.65 2.16
N GLN A 152 18.77 7.69 3.00
CA GLN A 152 19.96 7.71 3.82
C GLN A 152 20.76 6.41 3.64
N LYS A 153 22.08 6.46 3.93
CA LYS A 153 22.94 5.26 3.89
C LYS A 153 22.47 4.18 4.88
N VAL A 154 21.95 4.59 6.03
CA VAL A 154 21.43 3.69 7.07
C VAL A 154 20.12 4.27 7.57
N VAL A 155 19.06 3.48 7.48
CA VAL A 155 17.73 3.78 8.01
C VAL A 155 17.35 2.69 9.00
N THR A 156 16.93 3.07 10.20
CA THR A 156 16.43 2.16 11.23
C THR A 156 15.01 2.53 11.58
N PHE A 157 14.08 1.61 11.43
CA PHE A 157 12.69 1.78 11.85
C PHE A 157 12.52 1.31 13.29
N GLY A 158 12.14 2.22 14.18
CA GLY A 158 11.75 1.91 15.56
C GLY A 158 10.30 1.45 15.60
N VAL A 159 10.06 0.20 16.00
CA VAL A 159 8.72 -0.40 16.07
C VAL A 159 8.29 -0.73 17.51
N LYS A 160 9.08 -0.36 18.51
CA LYS A 160 8.83 -0.71 19.91
C LYS A 160 7.46 -0.25 20.38
N ASP A 161 7.13 1.02 20.16
CA ASP A 161 5.86 1.59 20.62
C ASP A 161 4.67 1.11 19.78
N LEU A 162 4.93 0.64 18.56
CA LEU A 162 3.93 0.01 17.71
C LEU A 162 3.38 -1.29 18.32
N LEU A 163 4.17 -2.00 19.13
CA LEU A 163 3.72 -3.22 19.82
C LEU A 163 2.61 -2.95 20.84
N GLN A 164 2.50 -1.72 21.33
CA GLN A 164 1.44 -1.29 22.25
C GLN A 164 0.16 -0.82 21.52
N ALA A 165 0.23 -0.64 20.19
CA ALA A 165 -0.90 -0.22 19.39
C ALA A 165 -1.94 -1.35 19.23
N ASN A 166 -3.17 -0.98 18.85
CA ASN A 166 -4.16 -1.97 18.49
C ASN A 166 -3.68 -2.82 17.29
N LYS A 167 -4.23 -4.04 17.18
CA LYS A 167 -3.79 -5.02 16.18
C LYS A 167 -3.86 -4.47 14.74
N SER A 168 -4.96 -3.79 14.40
CA SER A 168 -5.17 -3.27 13.04
C SER A 168 -4.10 -2.25 12.64
N LEU A 169 -3.83 -1.28 13.50
CA LEU A 169 -2.79 -0.27 13.29
C LEU A 169 -1.41 -0.91 13.18
N LYS A 170 -1.09 -1.82 14.12
CA LYS A 170 0.19 -2.54 14.14
C LYS A 170 0.41 -3.31 12.85
N ASP A 171 -0.54 -4.16 12.47
CA ASP A 171 -0.39 -5.03 11.29
C ASP A 171 -0.27 -4.21 10.01
N ALA A 172 -1.08 -3.17 9.84
CA ALA A 172 -1.01 -2.28 8.68
C ALA A 172 0.32 -1.49 8.61
N MET A 173 0.79 -0.97 9.75
CA MET A 173 2.07 -0.24 9.81
C MET A 173 3.25 -1.15 9.48
N LEU A 174 3.31 -2.35 10.07
CA LEU A 174 4.36 -3.32 9.77
C LEU A 174 4.34 -3.72 8.28
N PHE A 175 3.16 -3.92 7.71
CA PHE A 175 3.01 -4.24 6.29
C PHE A 175 3.51 -3.10 5.38
N ASN A 176 3.18 -1.83 5.73
CA ASN A 176 3.66 -0.66 5.00
C ASN A 176 5.18 -0.47 5.10
N ILE A 177 5.78 -0.66 6.29
CA ILE A 177 7.23 -0.61 6.49
C ILE A 177 7.93 -1.68 5.64
N LEU A 178 7.44 -2.93 5.67
CA LEU A 178 7.99 -4.01 4.86
C LEU A 178 7.92 -3.70 3.36
N SER A 179 6.81 -3.14 2.91
CA SER A 179 6.63 -2.72 1.52
C SER A 179 7.66 -1.67 1.13
N TYR A 180 7.85 -0.65 1.96
CA TYR A 180 8.85 0.38 1.75
C TYR A 180 10.29 -0.19 1.72
N MET A 181 10.65 -1.01 2.70
CA MET A 181 11.96 -1.67 2.76
C MET A 181 12.22 -2.52 1.52
N SER A 182 11.21 -3.28 1.08
CA SER A 182 11.29 -4.12 -0.12
C SER A 182 11.57 -3.30 -1.37
N ASN A 183 10.87 -2.19 -1.52
CA ASN A 183 11.07 -1.26 -2.64
C ASN A 183 12.49 -0.67 -2.65
N GLU A 184 12.98 -0.22 -1.49
CA GLU A 184 14.33 0.33 -1.37
C GLU A 184 15.42 -0.70 -1.66
N LEU A 185 15.25 -1.95 -1.22
CA LEU A 185 16.17 -3.06 -1.51
C LEU A 185 16.23 -3.37 -3.01
N LEU A 186 15.09 -3.34 -3.69
CA LEU A 186 15.02 -3.66 -5.12
C LEU A 186 15.54 -2.52 -6.00
N LYS A 187 15.35 -1.26 -5.58
CA LYS A 187 15.79 -0.07 -6.34
C LYS A 187 17.30 0.18 -6.28
N ARG A 188 17.96 -0.09 -5.15
CA ARG A 188 19.32 0.41 -4.89
C ARG A 188 20.44 -0.59 -5.08
N GLY A 189 20.16 -1.84 -5.43
CA GLY A 189 21.18 -2.87 -5.48
C GLY A 189 21.79 -3.13 -4.10
N TYR A 190 23.09 -3.18 -3.95
CA TYR A 190 23.85 -3.53 -2.74
C TYR A 190 23.30 -2.95 -1.43
N THR A 191 22.13 -3.43 -1.01
CA THR A 191 21.44 -2.99 0.19
C THR A 191 21.23 -4.19 1.10
N VAL A 192 21.39 -4.01 2.41
CA VAL A 192 21.16 -5.04 3.42
C VAL A 192 20.00 -4.61 4.30
N ALA A 193 18.98 -5.46 4.42
CA ALA A 193 17.94 -5.31 5.43
C ALA A 193 18.19 -6.29 6.57
N SER A 194 18.17 -5.77 7.79
CA SER A 194 18.18 -6.57 9.01
C SER A 194 16.86 -6.33 9.76
N ILE A 195 16.16 -7.41 10.09
CA ILE A 195 14.88 -7.34 10.82
C ILE A 195 15.09 -8.11 12.12
N ASP A 196 15.10 -7.39 13.22
CA ASP A 196 15.03 -7.97 14.55
C ASP A 196 13.58 -8.32 14.88
N GLU A 197 13.37 -9.38 15.66
CA GLU A 197 12.04 -9.85 16.06
C GLU A 197 11.08 -10.10 14.87
N LEU A 198 11.57 -10.70 13.79
CA LEU A 198 10.80 -11.00 12.58
C LEU A 198 9.46 -11.71 12.88
N TYR A 199 9.36 -12.45 13.98
CA TYR A 199 8.12 -13.14 14.38
C TYR A 199 6.92 -12.19 14.56
N LEU A 200 7.16 -10.91 14.86
CA LEU A 200 6.09 -9.91 14.95
C LEU A 200 5.34 -9.69 13.63
N PHE A 201 6.05 -9.90 12.52
CA PHE A 201 5.49 -9.81 11.18
C PHE A 201 4.77 -11.09 10.75
N LEU A 202 5.01 -12.21 11.48
CA LEU A 202 4.48 -13.52 11.10
C LEU A 202 3.11 -13.81 11.73
N THR A 203 2.47 -12.86 12.36
CA THR A 203 1.15 -13.01 13.00
C THR A 203 -0.03 -12.97 12.01
N ASN A 204 0.21 -12.52 10.78
CA ASN A 204 -0.80 -12.41 9.73
C ASN A 204 -0.36 -13.19 8.49
N THR A 205 -1.23 -14.03 7.95
CA THR A 205 -0.97 -14.86 6.75
C THR A 205 -0.56 -14.03 5.55
N THR A 206 -1.20 -12.89 5.31
CA THR A 206 -0.87 -11.97 4.21
C THR A 206 0.55 -11.43 4.35
N ALA A 207 0.94 -11.01 5.56
CA ALA A 207 2.31 -10.56 5.83
C ALA A 207 3.34 -11.68 5.63
N VAL A 208 3.01 -12.92 6.04
CA VAL A 208 3.88 -14.10 5.82
C VAL A 208 4.09 -14.37 4.33
N GLU A 209 3.02 -14.36 3.54
CA GLU A 209 3.10 -14.55 2.09
C GLU A 209 3.89 -13.43 1.42
N TYR A 210 3.67 -12.20 1.86
CA TYR A 210 4.42 -11.05 1.39
C TYR A 210 5.92 -11.20 1.66
N ILE A 211 6.31 -11.53 2.89
CA ILE A 211 7.71 -11.76 3.27
C ILE A 211 8.30 -12.92 2.46
N ARG A 212 7.57 -14.03 2.29
CA ARG A 212 8.02 -15.16 1.48
C ARG A 212 8.32 -14.74 0.04
N ASN A 213 7.42 -14.00 -0.58
CA ASN A 213 7.57 -13.51 -1.95
C ASN A 213 8.72 -12.51 -2.07
N PHE A 214 8.85 -11.63 -1.08
CA PHE A 214 9.98 -10.70 -0.98
C PHE A 214 11.32 -11.43 -0.89
N MET A 215 11.47 -12.40 0.03
CA MET A 215 12.70 -13.17 0.20
C MET A 215 13.09 -13.95 -1.06
N LYS A 216 12.11 -14.48 -1.81
CA LYS A 216 12.37 -15.12 -3.11
C LYS A 216 12.94 -14.14 -4.13
N ARG A 217 12.42 -12.91 -4.19
CA ARG A 217 12.87 -11.87 -5.13
C ARG A 217 14.26 -11.35 -4.81
N VAL A 218 14.53 -11.02 -3.56
CA VAL A 218 15.86 -10.53 -3.11
C VAL A 218 16.97 -11.56 -3.35
N ARG A 219 16.65 -12.86 -3.26
CA ARG A 219 17.63 -13.93 -3.50
C ARG A 219 18.04 -14.04 -4.99
N LYS A 220 17.24 -13.51 -5.91
CA LYS A 220 17.49 -13.59 -7.36
C LYS A 220 18.31 -12.41 -7.90
N LYS A 221 18.56 -11.38 -7.10
CA LYS A 221 19.44 -10.24 -7.38
C LYS A 221 20.81 -10.43 -6.73
#